data_d06e0f4397a1ddd74901ac2f98e5c756
#
_entry.id   d06e0f4397a1ddd74901ac2f98e5c756
#
_cell.length_a   1.000
_cell.length_b   1.000
_cell.length_c   1.000
_cell.angle_alpha   90.00
_cell.angle_beta   90.00
_cell.angle_gamma   90.00
#
_symmetry.space_group_name_H-M   'P 1'
#
loop_
_entity.id
_entity.type
_entity.pdbx_description
1 polymer ?
#
loop_
_entity_poly.entity_id
_entity_poly.type
_entity_poly.pdbx_seq_one_letter_code
_entity_poly.pdbx_strand_id
1 'polypeptide(L)'
;LFRSGDAKAIARHEVLCTLDDVVREGTRVLKPGGRFYMVHRPRRLIEILQTMKQYGLEPKRMKFVHPYKDREANMVLIEAVRGGKALMKVEAPVIVFDENGEYSQEIRTTYGY
;
A
#
# COMPACT_ATOMS: atom_id res chain seq x y z
N LEU A 1 4.06 3.26 -9.13
CA LEU A 1 4.61 3.23 -7.82
C LEU A 1 6.12 2.99 -7.86
N PHE A 2 6.65 2.09 -7.08
CA PHE A 2 8.05 1.70 -7.16
C PHE A 2 8.21 0.62 -8.23
N ARG A 3 9.11 0.85 -9.18
CA ARG A 3 9.52 -0.21 -10.09
C ARG A 3 10.29 -1.25 -9.29
N SER A 4 10.35 -2.48 -9.77
CA SER A 4 10.98 -3.56 -9.00
C SER A 4 12.42 -3.23 -8.59
N GLY A 5 13.18 -2.51 -9.43
CA GLY A 5 14.52 -2.08 -9.08
C GLY A 5 14.54 -1.07 -7.94
N ASP A 6 13.60 -0.13 -7.95
CA ASP A 6 13.48 0.87 -6.91
C ASP A 6 13.04 0.23 -5.59
N ALA A 7 12.11 -0.71 -5.64
CA ALA A 7 11.68 -1.44 -4.45
C ALA A 7 12.83 -2.23 -3.82
N LYS A 8 13.67 -2.86 -4.63
CA LYS A 8 14.88 -3.55 -4.15
C LYS A 8 15.86 -2.59 -3.51
N ALA A 9 16.08 -1.44 -4.14
CA ALA A 9 17.00 -0.43 -3.60
C ALA A 9 16.53 0.04 -2.22
N ILE A 10 15.23 0.30 -2.06
CA ILE A 10 14.66 0.70 -0.80
C ILE A 10 14.84 -0.39 0.24
N ALA A 11 14.57 -1.65 -0.09
CA ALA A 11 14.73 -2.76 0.83
C ALA A 11 16.18 -2.90 1.31
N ARG A 12 17.16 -2.72 0.42
CA ARG A 12 18.57 -2.77 0.79
C ARG A 12 18.97 -1.66 1.73
N HIS A 13 18.36 -0.49 1.58
CA HIS A 13 18.69 0.69 2.34
C HIS A 13 17.66 0.97 3.42
N GLU A 14 16.89 -0.03 3.81
CA GLU A 14 15.87 0.09 4.83
C GLU A 14 16.41 0.65 6.15
N VAL A 15 17.66 0.34 6.46
CA VAL A 15 18.34 0.87 7.64
C VAL A 15 18.61 2.37 7.49
N LEU A 16 18.79 2.85 6.26
CA LEU A 16 19.14 4.23 5.94
C LEU A 16 17.93 5.07 5.54
N CYS A 17 16.87 4.43 5.04
CA CYS A 17 15.65 5.11 4.61
C CYS A 17 14.52 4.73 5.54
N THR A 18 13.98 5.73 6.23
CA THR A 18 12.83 5.52 7.10
C THR A 18 11.54 5.67 6.30
N LEU A 19 10.44 5.26 6.89
CA LEU A 19 9.12 5.50 6.32
C LEU A 19 8.92 7.00 6.09
N ASP A 20 9.37 7.81 7.04
CA ASP A 20 9.32 9.28 6.93
C ASP A 20 10.03 9.76 5.67
N ASP A 21 11.24 9.26 5.41
CA ASP A 21 12.02 9.62 4.22
C ASP A 21 11.29 9.27 2.94
N VAL A 22 10.73 8.07 2.87
CA VAL A 22 10.03 7.58 1.68
C VAL A 22 8.80 8.44 1.37
N VAL A 23 8.00 8.71 2.39
CA VAL A 23 6.77 9.50 2.22
C VAL A 23 7.08 10.95 1.90
N ARG A 24 8.05 11.53 2.62
CA ARG A 24 8.48 12.91 2.40
C ARG A 24 8.96 13.11 0.96
N GLU A 25 9.88 12.26 0.50
CA GLU A 25 10.44 12.39 -0.84
C GLU A 25 9.43 12.03 -1.92
N GLY A 26 8.60 11.02 -1.68
CA GLY A 26 7.54 10.66 -2.61
C GLY A 26 6.54 11.80 -2.80
N THR A 27 6.18 12.46 -1.70
CA THR A 27 5.26 13.61 -1.76
C THR A 27 5.90 14.79 -2.47
N ARG A 28 7.18 15.04 -2.19
CA ARG A 28 7.89 16.18 -2.77
C ARG A 28 7.90 16.15 -4.30
N VAL A 29 8.01 14.98 -4.90
CA VAL A 29 8.07 14.86 -6.37
C VAL A 29 6.70 14.85 -7.03
N LEU A 30 5.62 14.78 -6.26
CA LEU A 30 4.27 14.78 -6.80
C LEU A 30 3.75 16.20 -7.00
N LYS A 31 2.97 16.39 -8.06
CA LYS A 31 2.18 17.59 -8.23
C LYS A 31 0.96 17.52 -7.31
N PRO A 32 0.36 18.67 -6.95
CA PRO A 32 -0.93 18.66 -6.27
C PRO A 32 -1.93 17.80 -7.06
N GLY A 33 -2.63 16.91 -6.38
CA GLY A 33 -3.53 15.95 -7.02
C GLY A 33 -2.84 14.69 -7.51
N GLY A 34 -1.51 14.64 -7.46
CA GLY A 34 -0.76 13.44 -7.83
C GLY A 34 -1.00 12.32 -6.83
N ARG A 35 -0.84 11.09 -7.30
CA ARG A 35 -1.15 9.88 -6.52
C ARG A 35 0.10 9.15 -6.10
N PHE A 36 0.07 8.64 -4.88
CA PHE A 36 1.14 7.85 -4.29
C PHE A 36 0.56 6.50 -3.89
N TYR A 37 1.24 5.43 -4.26
CA TYR A 37 0.80 4.08 -3.92
C TYR A 37 1.83 3.43 -3.03
N MET A 38 1.38 2.77 -1.97
CA MET A 38 2.27 2.07 -1.05
C MET A 38 1.73 0.68 -0.76
N VAL A 39 2.66 -0.29 -0.70
CA VAL A 39 2.39 -1.65 -0.25
C VAL A 39 3.23 -1.86 1.00
N HIS A 40 2.62 -2.27 2.09
CA HIS A 40 3.34 -2.42 3.34
C HIS A 40 2.68 -3.46 4.24
N ARG A 41 3.36 -3.78 5.35
CA ARG A 41 2.79 -4.65 6.37
C ARG A 41 1.72 -3.91 7.16
N PRO A 42 0.56 -4.54 7.43
CA PRO A 42 -0.54 -3.86 8.13
C PRO A 42 -0.20 -3.38 9.54
N ARG A 43 0.71 -4.04 10.22
CA ARG A 43 1.04 -3.68 11.61
C ARG A 43 1.64 -2.28 11.76
N ARG A 44 2.12 -1.69 10.66
CA ARG A 44 2.63 -0.32 10.67
C ARG A 44 1.64 0.69 10.11
N LEU A 45 0.39 0.29 9.96
CA LEU A 45 -0.62 1.10 9.30
C LEU A 45 -0.80 2.48 9.95
N ILE A 46 -0.88 2.53 11.27
CA ILE A 46 -1.09 3.79 11.98
C ILE A 46 0.07 4.75 11.68
N GLU A 47 1.30 4.26 11.78
CA GLU A 47 2.49 5.08 11.50
C GLU A 47 2.49 5.58 10.05
N ILE A 48 2.10 4.70 9.11
CA ILE A 48 2.04 5.04 7.69
C ILE A 48 1.04 6.18 7.47
N LEU A 49 -0.16 6.05 7.99
CA LEU A 49 -1.20 7.05 7.80
C LEU A 49 -0.84 8.39 8.45
N GLN A 50 -0.26 8.35 9.65
CA GLN A 50 0.18 9.56 10.32
C GLN A 50 1.28 10.27 9.53
N THR A 51 2.24 9.51 9.02
CA THR A 51 3.35 10.06 8.23
C THR A 51 2.83 10.69 6.93
N MET A 52 1.91 10.02 6.26
CA MET A 52 1.29 10.57 5.06
C MET A 52 0.60 11.90 5.35
N LYS A 53 -0.20 11.95 6.40
CA LYS A 53 -0.89 13.18 6.80
C LYS A 53 0.08 14.31 7.13
N GLN A 54 1.19 13.97 7.77
CA GLN A 54 2.22 14.95 8.12
C GLN A 54 2.75 15.69 6.90
N TYR A 55 2.88 15.02 5.76
CA TYR A 55 3.43 15.60 4.54
C TYR A 55 2.38 16.04 3.54
N GLY A 56 1.11 16.09 3.94
CA GLY A 56 0.03 16.53 3.06
C GLY A 56 -0.39 15.50 2.02
N LEU A 57 -0.12 14.25 2.31
CA LEU A 57 -0.50 13.14 1.45
C LEU A 57 -1.73 12.47 2.07
N GLU A 58 -2.88 12.66 1.46
CA GLU A 58 -4.15 12.18 2.02
C GLU A 58 -4.43 10.75 1.55
N PRO A 59 -4.48 9.77 2.48
CA PRO A 59 -4.87 8.41 2.11
C PRO A 59 -6.32 8.41 1.61
N LYS A 60 -6.55 7.88 0.41
CA LYS A 60 -7.87 7.92 -0.22
C LYS A 60 -8.48 6.55 -0.40
N ARG A 61 -7.69 5.52 -0.63
CA ARG A 61 -8.18 4.15 -0.75
C ARG A 61 -7.23 3.19 -0.07
N MET A 62 -7.79 2.16 0.54
CA MET A 62 -7.01 1.15 1.20
C MET A 62 -7.63 -0.21 0.94
N LYS A 63 -6.78 -1.21 0.72
CA LYS A 63 -7.23 -2.58 0.49
C LYS A 63 -6.28 -3.53 1.20
N PHE A 64 -6.84 -4.44 1.98
CA PHE A 64 -6.05 -5.46 2.66
C PHE A 64 -5.93 -6.70 1.79
N VAL A 65 -4.79 -7.37 1.89
CA VAL A 65 -4.53 -8.62 1.19
C VAL A 65 -4.35 -9.72 2.23
N HIS A 66 -5.17 -10.75 2.13
CA HIS A 66 -5.11 -11.92 3.01
C HIS A 66 -4.64 -13.13 2.23
N PRO A 67 -3.72 -13.94 2.76
CA PRO A 67 -3.35 -15.18 2.08
C PRO A 67 -4.52 -16.15 2.00
N TYR A 68 -5.28 -16.27 3.10
CA TYR A 68 -6.49 -17.08 3.19
C TYR A 68 -7.56 -16.28 3.91
N LYS A 69 -8.82 -16.60 3.65
CA LYS A 69 -9.95 -15.83 4.23
C LYS A 69 -10.02 -15.88 5.75
N ASP A 70 -9.47 -16.91 6.37
CA ASP A 70 -9.48 -17.07 7.83
C ASP A 70 -8.14 -16.69 8.47
N ARG A 71 -7.25 -16.06 7.72
CA ARG A 71 -5.96 -15.59 8.22
C ARG A 71 -5.93 -14.07 8.21
N GLU A 72 -5.06 -13.52 9.05
CA GLU A 72 -4.85 -12.08 9.07
C GLU A 72 -4.32 -11.57 7.73
N ALA A 73 -4.57 -10.30 7.44
CA ALA A 73 -3.97 -9.65 6.30
C ALA A 73 -2.45 -9.62 6.48
N ASN A 74 -1.72 -9.92 5.43
CA ASN A 74 -0.26 -9.84 5.44
C ASN A 74 0.26 -8.65 4.64
N MET A 75 -0.61 -7.95 3.94
CA MET A 75 -0.27 -6.75 3.19
C MET A 75 -1.41 -5.75 3.22
N VAL A 76 -1.08 -4.47 3.08
CA VAL A 76 -2.06 -3.41 2.84
C VAL A 76 -1.60 -2.59 1.65
N LEU A 77 -2.55 -2.29 0.76
CA LEU A 77 -2.34 -1.43 -0.39
C LEU A 77 -2.99 -0.09 -0.08
N ILE A 78 -2.24 0.99 -0.21
CA ILE A 78 -2.74 2.33 0.12
C ILE A 78 -2.52 3.24 -1.08
N GLU A 79 -3.58 3.91 -1.51
CA GLU A 79 -3.50 4.98 -2.50
C GLU A 79 -3.76 6.30 -1.78
N ALA A 80 -2.83 7.22 -1.93
CA ALA A 80 -2.92 8.54 -1.31
C ALA A 80 -2.78 9.62 -2.39
N VAL A 81 -3.34 10.79 -2.11
CA VAL A 81 -3.36 11.90 -3.07
C VAL A 81 -2.75 13.12 -2.40
N ARG A 82 -1.78 13.75 -3.07
CA ARG A 82 -1.17 14.97 -2.56
C ARG A 82 -2.20 16.09 -2.55
N GLY A 83 -2.43 16.68 -1.37
CA GLY A 83 -3.43 17.72 -1.19
C GLY A 83 -4.86 17.23 -1.33
N GLY A 84 -5.10 15.94 -1.26
CA GLY A 84 -6.42 15.37 -1.37
C GLY A 84 -7.34 15.76 -0.22
N LYS A 85 -8.64 15.67 -0.47
CA LYS A 85 -9.65 15.92 0.54
C LYS A 85 -9.79 14.75 1.48
N ALA A 86 -10.26 14.99 2.69
CA ALA A 86 -10.48 13.95 3.69
C ALA A 86 -11.46 12.87 3.20
N LEU A 87 -11.53 11.82 3.96
CA LEU A 87 -12.35 10.63 3.78
C LEU A 87 -11.67 9.58 2.90
N MET A 88 -11.53 8.41 3.48
CA MET A 88 -10.88 7.28 2.85
C MET A 88 -11.87 6.16 2.62
N LYS A 89 -11.74 5.47 1.49
CA LYS A 89 -12.52 4.28 1.20
C LYS A 89 -11.70 3.04 1.55
N VAL A 90 -12.24 2.17 2.39
CA VAL A 90 -11.66 0.86 2.65
C VAL A 90 -12.39 -0.13 1.75
N GLU A 91 -11.67 -0.67 0.78
CA GLU A 91 -12.26 -1.58 -0.20
C GLU A 91 -12.33 -3.00 0.34
N ALA A 92 -13.11 -3.84 -0.34
CA ALA A 92 -13.19 -5.25 0.01
C ALA A 92 -11.79 -5.89 -0.08
N PRO A 93 -11.44 -6.78 0.85
CA PRO A 93 -10.10 -7.36 0.85
C PRO A 93 -9.90 -8.35 -0.30
N VAL A 94 -8.63 -8.53 -0.67
CA VAL A 94 -8.23 -9.56 -1.64
C VAL A 94 -7.85 -10.81 -0.87
N ILE A 95 -8.42 -11.94 -1.24
CA ILE A 95 -8.05 -13.25 -0.70
C ILE A 95 -7.24 -13.96 -1.79
N VAL A 96 -5.98 -14.28 -1.49
CA VAL A 96 -5.07 -14.82 -2.50
C VAL A 96 -5.36 -16.29 -2.82
N PHE A 97 -5.51 -17.10 -1.79
CA PHE A 97 -5.68 -18.54 -1.95
C PHE A 97 -7.05 -19.01 -1.49
N ASP A 98 -7.58 -20.02 -2.18
CA ASP A 98 -8.79 -20.69 -1.75
C ASP A 98 -8.49 -21.74 -0.67
N GLU A 99 -9.52 -22.44 -0.22
CA GLU A 99 -9.40 -23.44 0.85
C GLU A 99 -8.53 -24.65 0.46
N ASN A 100 -8.28 -24.84 -0.82
CA ASN A 100 -7.43 -25.93 -1.33
C ASN A 100 -5.99 -25.49 -1.57
N GLY A 101 -5.65 -24.24 -1.24
CA GLY A 101 -4.31 -23.71 -1.45
C GLY A 101 -4.03 -23.27 -2.88
N GLU A 102 -5.03 -23.20 -3.73
CA GLU A 102 -4.92 -22.71 -5.10
C GLU A 102 -5.31 -21.23 -5.13
N TYR A 103 -4.91 -20.53 -6.18
CA TYR A 103 -5.30 -19.13 -6.34
C TYR A 103 -6.81 -19.01 -6.32
N SER A 104 -7.31 -18.01 -5.59
CA SER A 104 -8.75 -17.75 -5.51
C SER A 104 -9.32 -17.37 -6.86
N GLN A 105 -10.64 -17.44 -7.00
CA GLN A 105 -11.31 -17.02 -8.24
C GLN A 105 -11.00 -15.56 -8.56
N GLU A 106 -10.94 -14.71 -7.55
CA GLU A 106 -10.62 -13.31 -7.71
C GLU A 106 -9.24 -13.12 -8.35
N ILE A 107 -8.23 -13.83 -7.85
CA ILE A 107 -6.87 -13.75 -8.39
C ILE A 107 -6.81 -14.29 -9.81
N ARG A 108 -7.47 -15.41 -10.08
CA ARG A 108 -7.50 -15.99 -11.44
C ARG A 108 -8.16 -15.04 -12.43
N THR A 109 -9.27 -14.44 -12.05
CA THR A 109 -10.01 -13.52 -12.91
C THR A 109 -9.20 -12.26 -13.19
N THR A 110 -8.58 -11.68 -12.15
CA THR A 110 -7.84 -10.43 -12.28
C THR A 110 -6.53 -10.59 -13.04
N TYR A 111 -5.81 -11.69 -12.80
CA TYR A 111 -4.46 -11.87 -13.35
C TYR A 111 -4.35 -12.96 -14.41
N GLY A 112 -5.44 -13.60 -14.77
CA GLY A 112 -5.46 -14.59 -15.86
C GLY A 112 -4.86 -15.94 -15.53
N TYR A 113 -4.75 -16.27 -14.26
CA TYR A 113 -4.23 -17.58 -13.85
C TYR A 113 -5.25 -18.70 -13.99
#